data_a44b4d373be18776afe8fa1b763281d8
#
_entry.id   a44b4d373be18776afe8fa1b763281d8
#
_cell.length_a   1.000
_cell.length_b   1.000
_cell.length_c   1.000
_cell.angle_alpha   90.00
_cell.angle_beta   90.00
_cell.angle_gamma   90.00
#
_symmetry.space_group_name_H-M   'P 1'
#
loop_
_entity.id
_entity.type
_entity.pdbx_description
1 polymer ?
#
loop_
_entity_poly.entity_id
_entity_poly.type
_entity_poly.pdbx_seq_one_letter_code
_entity_poly.pdbx_strand_id
1 'polypeptide(L)'
;IQIVKGWLNEGGVAEEKVFDVVWSNERALVDGKLPALAPEIDEKIGTWNVSQGAVRLRAVWEDPEFDATQNAFYYARVLQAPTPRHALLDAIALGMDTPTVGESFIQERAYSSPIWTKPL
;
A
#
# COMPACT_ATOMS: atom_id res chain seq x y z
N ILE A 1 -4.67 4.26 -0.60
CA ILE A 1 -4.47 4.52 0.83
C ILE A 1 -5.21 3.46 1.62
N GLN A 2 -4.54 2.91 2.59
CA GLN A 2 -5.08 1.93 3.54
C GLN A 2 -5.04 2.51 4.94
N ILE A 3 -5.97 2.10 5.78
CA ILE A 3 -5.90 2.27 7.23
C ILE A 3 -5.61 0.91 7.83
N VAL A 4 -4.63 0.86 8.70
CA VAL A 4 -4.31 -0.33 9.49
C VAL A 4 -4.75 -0.09 10.92
N LYS A 5 -5.60 -0.97 11.44
CA LYS A 5 -6.06 -1.03 12.82
C LYS A 5 -5.34 -2.16 13.54
N GLY A 6 -4.80 -1.89 14.71
CA GLY A 6 -4.24 -2.91 15.60
C GLY A 6 -4.88 -2.81 16.99
N TRP A 7 -5.15 -3.96 17.61
CA TRP A 7 -5.74 -4.03 18.94
C TRP A 7 -5.31 -5.30 19.67
N LEU A 8 -5.65 -5.39 20.94
CA LEU A 8 -5.59 -6.65 21.71
C LEU A 8 -7.01 -7.20 21.86
N ASN A 9 -7.20 -8.47 21.55
CA ASN A 9 -8.47 -9.14 21.80
C ASN A 9 -8.64 -9.43 23.32
N GLU A 10 -9.78 -10.00 23.70
CA GLU A 10 -10.11 -10.32 25.11
C GLU A 10 -9.09 -11.27 25.77
N GLY A 11 -8.41 -12.09 24.99
CA GLY A 11 -7.33 -12.99 25.45
C GLY A 11 -5.96 -12.32 25.53
N GLY A 12 -5.84 -11.00 25.22
CA GLY A 12 -4.58 -10.27 25.20
C GLY A 12 -3.70 -10.58 23.98
N VAL A 13 -4.25 -11.21 22.95
CA VAL A 13 -3.54 -11.51 21.71
C VAL A 13 -3.65 -10.31 20.76
N ALA A 14 -2.52 -9.93 20.15
CA ALA A 14 -2.49 -8.84 19.17
C ALA A 14 -3.18 -9.28 17.88
N GLU A 15 -4.05 -8.42 17.39
CA GLU A 15 -4.76 -8.57 16.13
C GLU A 15 -4.55 -7.34 15.25
N GLU A 16 -4.63 -7.53 13.94
CA GLU A 16 -4.49 -6.47 12.95
C GLU A 16 -5.57 -6.63 11.86
N LYS A 17 -6.09 -5.50 11.41
CA LYS A 17 -6.95 -5.44 10.24
C LYS A 17 -6.56 -4.29 9.32
N VAL A 18 -6.54 -4.58 8.02
CA VAL A 18 -6.23 -3.61 6.98
C VAL A 18 -7.51 -3.28 6.22
N PHE A 19 -7.81 -1.99 6.12
CA PHE A 19 -8.94 -1.46 5.35
C PHE A 19 -8.42 -0.71 4.13
N ASP A 20 -8.87 -1.10 2.94
CA ASP A 20 -8.67 -0.33 1.72
C ASP A 20 -9.65 0.84 1.71
N VAL A 21 -9.16 2.07 1.75
CA VAL A 21 -10.00 3.27 1.97
C VAL A 21 -10.24 4.05 0.69
N VAL A 22 -9.19 4.27 -0.09
CA VAL A 22 -9.28 5.00 -1.36
C VAL A 22 -8.12 4.61 -2.26
N TRP A 23 -8.38 4.52 -3.56
CA TRP A 23 -7.42 4.07 -4.56
C TRP A 23 -7.58 4.80 -5.88
N SER A 24 -6.57 4.70 -6.73
CA SER A 24 -6.57 5.18 -8.10
C SER A 24 -7.34 4.22 -9.02
N ASN A 25 -7.83 4.75 -10.13
CA ASN A 25 -8.51 4.02 -11.19
C ASN A 25 -9.85 3.41 -10.73
N GLU A 26 -10.60 2.87 -11.66
CA GLU A 26 -11.89 2.20 -11.44
C GLU A 26 -11.70 0.73 -11.03
N ARG A 27 -11.01 0.50 -9.90
CA ARG A 27 -10.86 -0.85 -9.33
C ARG A 27 -11.96 -1.12 -8.32
N ALA A 28 -12.38 -2.37 -8.21
CA ALA A 28 -13.37 -2.81 -7.23
C ALA A 28 -12.73 -3.74 -6.18
N LEU A 29 -13.29 -3.73 -4.99
CA LEU A 29 -12.93 -4.70 -3.96
C LEU A 29 -13.40 -6.10 -4.36
N VAL A 30 -12.56 -7.10 -4.16
CA VAL A 30 -12.86 -8.51 -4.28
C VAL A 30 -12.71 -9.14 -2.91
N ASP A 31 -13.76 -9.74 -2.38
CA ASP A 31 -13.79 -10.31 -1.03
C ASP A 31 -13.27 -9.33 0.06
N GLY A 32 -13.68 -8.06 -0.06
CA GLY A 32 -13.31 -7.01 0.89
C GLY A 32 -11.86 -6.49 0.78
N LYS A 33 -11.10 -6.91 -0.22
CA LYS A 33 -9.72 -6.48 -0.47
C LYS A 33 -9.55 -5.91 -1.87
N LEU A 34 -8.72 -4.89 -1.99
CA LEU A 34 -8.35 -4.36 -3.28
C LEU A 34 -7.27 -5.25 -3.92
N PRO A 35 -7.49 -5.80 -5.12
CA PRO A 35 -6.47 -6.56 -5.83
C PRO A 35 -5.18 -5.74 -6.00
N ALA A 36 -4.03 -6.42 -5.95
CA ALA A 36 -2.74 -5.78 -6.18
C ALA A 36 -2.71 -5.12 -7.57
N LEU A 37 -2.03 -3.98 -7.64
CA LEU A 37 -1.80 -3.29 -8.91
C LEU A 37 -0.65 -4.00 -9.64
N ALA A 38 -0.94 -4.51 -10.83
CA ALA A 38 0.10 -5.11 -11.65
C ALA A 38 1.08 -4.03 -12.15
N PRO A 39 2.40 -4.29 -12.17
CA PRO A 39 3.35 -3.34 -12.71
C PRO A 39 3.15 -3.17 -14.23
N GLU A 40 3.01 -1.94 -14.68
CA GLU A 40 2.98 -1.57 -16.11
C GLU A 40 4.30 -0.90 -16.48
N ILE A 41 5.36 -1.70 -16.58
CA ILE A 41 6.74 -1.26 -16.77
C ILE A 41 7.26 -1.82 -18.08
N ASP A 42 7.86 -0.97 -18.91
CA ASP A 42 8.68 -1.40 -20.03
C ASP A 42 10.11 -1.67 -19.53
N GLU A 43 10.42 -2.94 -19.32
CA GLU A 43 11.73 -3.35 -18.80
C GLU A 43 12.88 -3.12 -19.78
N LYS A 44 12.61 -2.87 -21.06
CA LYS A 44 13.67 -2.62 -22.06
C LYS A 44 14.22 -1.21 -21.99
N ILE A 45 13.37 -0.25 -21.63
CA ILE A 45 13.72 1.18 -21.60
C ILE A 45 13.53 1.83 -20.24
N GLY A 46 13.04 1.07 -19.22
CA GLY A 46 12.90 1.54 -17.85
C GLY A 46 11.80 2.59 -17.65
N THR A 47 10.79 2.60 -18.52
CA THR A 47 9.63 3.50 -18.39
C THR A 47 8.43 2.78 -17.78
N TRP A 48 7.46 3.54 -17.25
CA TRP A 48 6.25 2.99 -16.65
C TRP A 48 5.03 3.86 -16.93
N ASN A 49 3.85 3.28 -16.79
CA ASN A 49 2.60 4.02 -16.94
C ASN A 49 2.32 4.91 -15.71
N VAL A 50 2.61 6.19 -15.82
CA VAL A 50 2.40 7.19 -14.75
C VAL A 50 0.92 7.41 -14.41
N SER A 51 -0.01 7.07 -15.32
CA SER A 51 -1.45 7.21 -15.08
C SER A 51 -2.05 6.07 -14.26
N GLN A 52 -1.26 5.04 -13.94
CA GLN A 52 -1.66 3.93 -13.09
C GLN A 52 -1.90 4.35 -11.64
N GLY A 53 -1.24 5.41 -11.18
CA GLY A 53 -1.40 6.01 -9.87
C GLY A 53 -2.26 7.27 -9.89
N ALA A 54 -2.35 7.94 -8.75
CA ALA A 54 -2.96 9.26 -8.60
C ALA A 54 -2.05 10.16 -7.78
N VAL A 55 -1.86 11.41 -8.23
CA VAL A 55 -1.04 12.41 -7.51
C VAL A 55 -1.69 12.87 -6.20
N ARG A 56 -2.98 12.65 -6.07
CA ARG A 56 -3.76 12.99 -4.87
C ARG A 56 -4.91 12.01 -4.70
N LEU A 57 -5.06 11.49 -3.48
CA LEU A 57 -6.23 10.74 -3.05
C LEU A 57 -6.78 11.39 -1.78
N ARG A 58 -8.10 11.42 -1.63
CA ARG A 58 -8.79 11.96 -0.45
C ARG A 58 -10.02 11.12 -0.17
N ALA A 59 -10.22 10.79 1.10
CA ALA A 59 -11.43 10.15 1.60
C ALA A 59 -11.73 10.62 3.01
N VAL A 60 -13.00 10.48 3.41
CA VAL A 60 -13.43 10.42 4.80
C VAL A 60 -13.79 8.97 5.05
N TRP A 61 -13.26 8.40 6.11
CA TRP A 61 -13.47 7.00 6.46
C TRP A 61 -13.80 6.87 7.95
N GLU A 62 -14.75 6.03 8.25
CA GLU A 62 -15.13 5.65 9.61
C GLU A 62 -14.93 4.15 9.77
N ASP A 63 -14.41 3.72 10.92
CA ASP A 63 -14.21 2.30 11.19
C ASP A 63 -15.58 1.62 11.37
N PRO A 64 -15.98 0.70 10.46
CA PRO A 64 -17.25 -0.01 10.59
C PRO A 64 -17.27 -1.01 11.77
N GLU A 65 -16.09 -1.27 12.37
CA GLU A 65 -15.91 -2.18 13.50
C GLU A 65 -15.31 -1.44 14.70
N PHE A 66 -15.64 -0.15 14.84
CA PHE A 66 -15.18 0.64 15.98
C PHE A 66 -15.83 0.16 17.28
N ASP A 67 -14.99 -0.14 18.27
CA ASP A 67 -15.42 -0.48 19.62
C ASP A 67 -14.84 0.53 20.62
N ALA A 68 -15.72 1.33 21.23
CA ALA A 68 -15.34 2.36 22.19
C ALA A 68 -14.80 1.78 23.51
N THR A 69 -14.93 0.50 23.76
CA THR A 69 -14.42 -0.20 24.96
C THR A 69 -13.03 -0.81 24.75
N GLN A 70 -12.53 -0.79 23.52
CA GLN A 70 -11.28 -1.43 23.12
C GLN A 70 -10.16 -0.42 22.94
N ASN A 71 -8.98 -0.73 23.49
CA ASN A 71 -7.75 -0.02 23.11
C ASN A 71 -7.33 -0.43 21.72
N ALA A 72 -7.20 0.52 20.84
CA ALA A 72 -6.73 0.29 19.48
C ALA A 72 -5.78 1.42 19.03
N PHE A 73 -5.05 1.17 17.96
CA PHE A 73 -4.33 2.21 17.23
C PHE A 73 -4.63 2.09 15.74
N TYR A 74 -4.53 3.22 15.06
CA TYR A 74 -4.74 3.32 13.62
C TYR A 74 -3.59 4.09 12.98
N TYR A 75 -3.12 3.65 11.84
CA TYR A 75 -2.22 4.45 11.01
C TYR A 75 -2.58 4.33 9.53
N ALA A 76 -2.24 5.38 8.76
CA ALA A 76 -2.39 5.33 7.33
C ALA A 76 -1.15 4.71 6.68
N ARG A 77 -1.39 3.86 5.67
CA ARG A 77 -0.39 3.32 4.77
C ARG A 77 -0.72 3.72 3.35
N VAL A 78 0.23 4.33 2.66
CA VAL A 78 0.12 4.67 1.25
C VAL A 78 0.95 3.69 0.45
N LEU A 79 0.35 3.06 -0.56
CA LEU A 79 1.04 2.22 -1.53
C LEU A 79 1.15 2.99 -2.84
N GLN A 80 2.36 3.16 -3.35
CA GLN A 80 2.60 3.75 -4.66
C GLN A 80 2.25 2.74 -5.76
N ALA A 81 1.96 3.21 -6.97
CA ALA A 81 1.99 2.33 -8.14
C ALA A 81 3.42 1.79 -8.35
N PRO A 82 3.58 0.54 -8.82
CA PRO A 82 4.91 -0.01 -9.07
C PRO A 82 5.74 0.84 -10.03
N THR A 83 7.02 1.05 -9.72
CA THR A 83 7.98 1.81 -10.52
C THR A 83 9.26 1.02 -10.76
N PRO A 84 10.03 1.31 -11.81
CA PRO A 84 11.32 0.67 -12.05
C PRO A 84 12.27 0.84 -10.87
N ARG A 85 12.98 -0.20 -10.51
CA ARG A 85 14.09 -0.13 -9.54
C ARG A 85 15.37 0.35 -10.19
N HIS A 86 16.28 0.88 -9.38
CA HIS A 86 17.63 1.22 -9.81
C HIS A 86 18.33 0.05 -10.50
N ALA A 87 18.18 -1.16 -9.99
CA ALA A 87 18.77 -2.35 -10.58
C ALA A 87 18.37 -2.57 -12.05
N LEU A 88 17.13 -2.27 -12.43
CA LEU A 88 16.69 -2.31 -13.82
C LEU A 88 17.35 -1.20 -14.64
N LEU A 89 17.37 0.02 -14.13
CA LEU A 89 17.97 1.17 -14.82
C LEU A 89 19.47 0.98 -15.03
N ASP A 90 20.17 0.42 -14.05
CA ASP A 90 21.58 0.08 -14.13
C ASP A 90 21.84 -1.03 -15.18
N ALA A 91 21.00 -2.07 -15.20
CA ALA A 91 21.08 -3.14 -16.20
C ALA A 91 20.93 -2.58 -17.63
N ILE A 92 19.93 -1.72 -17.85
CA ILE A 92 19.73 -1.04 -19.14
C ILE A 92 20.94 -0.20 -19.52
N ALA A 93 21.48 0.59 -18.59
CA ALA A 93 22.64 1.44 -18.84
C ALA A 93 23.91 0.63 -19.18
N LEU A 94 24.03 -0.59 -18.64
CA LEU A 94 25.14 -1.51 -18.88
C LEU A 94 24.89 -2.42 -20.10
N GLY A 95 23.76 -2.30 -20.78
CA GLY A 95 23.40 -3.16 -21.91
C GLY A 95 23.12 -4.61 -21.53
N MET A 96 22.64 -4.85 -20.33
CA MET A 96 22.25 -6.16 -19.80
C MET A 96 20.75 -6.39 -20.00
N ASP A 97 20.35 -7.63 -20.26
CA ASP A 97 18.95 -7.99 -20.51
C ASP A 97 18.09 -7.95 -19.24
N THR A 98 18.68 -8.21 -18.08
CA THR A 98 17.98 -8.25 -16.79
C THR A 98 18.88 -7.74 -15.66
N PRO A 99 18.31 -7.27 -14.56
CA PRO A 99 19.07 -6.98 -13.34
C PRO A 99 19.77 -8.23 -12.82
N THR A 100 20.99 -8.08 -12.35
CA THR A 100 21.74 -9.18 -11.71
C THR A 100 21.33 -9.41 -10.26
N VAL A 101 20.65 -8.44 -9.65
CA VAL A 101 20.23 -8.47 -8.25
C VAL A 101 18.84 -7.86 -8.09
N GLY A 102 17.92 -8.62 -7.50
CA GLY A 102 16.59 -8.17 -7.11
C GLY A 102 15.59 -8.11 -8.25
N GLU A 103 14.43 -7.58 -7.95
CA GLU A 103 13.31 -7.42 -8.88
C GLU A 103 13.50 -6.19 -9.77
N SER A 104 12.90 -6.21 -10.96
CA SER A 104 12.91 -5.08 -11.91
C SER A 104 12.12 -3.87 -11.42
N PHE A 105 11.20 -4.05 -10.49
CA PHE A 105 10.33 -2.99 -9.98
C PHE A 105 10.21 -3.01 -8.47
N ILE A 106 9.65 -1.94 -7.93
CA ILE A 106 9.33 -1.80 -6.51
C ILE A 106 7.99 -1.08 -6.35
N GLN A 107 7.24 -1.45 -5.32
CA GLN A 107 6.10 -0.70 -4.82
C GLN A 107 6.49 0.00 -3.52
N GLU A 108 6.77 1.28 -3.61
CA GLU A 108 7.12 2.10 -2.44
C GLU A 108 5.93 2.29 -1.50
N ARG A 109 6.23 2.48 -0.22
CA ARG A 109 5.25 2.64 0.84
C ARG A 109 5.61 3.80 1.74
N ALA A 110 4.58 4.53 2.16
CA ALA A 110 4.69 5.54 3.22
C ALA A 110 3.72 5.23 4.35
N TYR A 111 4.09 5.63 5.57
CA TYR A 111 3.33 5.38 6.79
C TYR A 111 3.15 6.67 7.57
N SER A 112 1.97 6.88 8.14
CA SER A 112 1.77 7.95 9.13
C SER A 112 2.18 7.50 10.54
N SER A 113 2.27 8.46 11.46
CA SER A 113 2.24 8.15 12.89
C SER A 113 0.92 7.50 13.28
N PRO A 114 0.90 6.62 14.29
CA PRO A 114 -0.33 6.02 14.78
C PRO A 114 -1.16 7.01 15.61
N ILE A 115 -2.47 6.84 15.54
CA ILE A 115 -3.47 7.48 16.42
C ILE A 115 -3.97 6.41 17.37
N TRP A 116 -3.89 6.67 18.66
CA TRP A 116 -4.33 5.75 19.70
C TRP A 116 -5.73 6.10 20.18
N THR A 117 -6.58 5.11 20.32
CA THR A 117 -7.87 5.21 20.99
C THR A 117 -7.81 4.51 22.34
N LYS A 118 -8.48 5.09 23.31
CA LYS A 118 -8.62 4.52 24.66
C LYS A 118 -10.10 4.39 24.99
N PRO A 119 -10.48 3.37 25.77
CA PRO A 119 -11.83 3.32 26.34
C PRO A 119 -12.18 4.62 27.07
N LEU A 120 -13.44 5.02 26.94
CA LEU A 120 -14.02 6.16 27.68
C LEU A 120 -14.34 5.75 29.10
#